data_68dc7664437dbb02f69b01862d2fbef9
#
_entry.id   68dc7664437dbb02f69b01862d2fbef9
#
_cell.length_a   1.000
_cell.length_b   1.000
_cell.length_c   1.000
_cell.angle_alpha   90.00
_cell.angle_beta   90.00
_cell.angle_gamma   90.00
#
_symmetry.space_group_name_H-M   'P 1'
#
loop_
_entity.id
_entity.type
_entity.pdbx_description
1 polymer ?
#
loop_
_entity_poly.entity_id
_entity_poly.type
_entity_poly.pdbx_seq_one_letter_code
_entity_poly.pdbx_strand_id
1 'polypeptide(L)'
;MYKRQLRDGVIADFNVTEKMLQHFIKKVSNNSILSPSPRVLVCVPSKATQVEKRAIRESALSAGASVVKLIEEPIAAALGAGVDIDKPRGSMVIDIGGGTSEVAILSLNGIVYSESLKVGGDKFDEAIQAYVRRKFGVVIGETTAELIKLQVGCATLSCKKEFEAYEFRGRNLAEGIPELVIFEKEDGFRALENQTSAIVRSVRTALELAPPELAADISQDGIVLTGGGALLHCLDTLIEQSTGIPTTVAEDPLTCVARGGGIALGLMDKDFDLFADE
;
A
#
# COMPACT_ATOMS: atom_id res chain seq x y z
N MET A 1 13.88 1.07 -20.97
CA MET A 1 12.51 1.09 -20.45
C MET A 1 12.42 -0.03 -19.42
N TYR A 2 12.40 0.30 -18.14
CA TYR A 2 12.26 -0.71 -17.06
C TYR A 2 10.83 -1.23 -17.09
N LYS A 3 10.65 -2.53 -17.30
CA LYS A 3 9.34 -3.18 -17.10
C LYS A 3 9.20 -3.51 -15.64
N ARG A 4 8.17 -2.97 -15.00
CA ARG A 4 7.80 -3.39 -13.64
C ARG A 4 7.24 -4.81 -13.74
N GLN A 5 7.84 -5.75 -13.01
CA GLN A 5 7.42 -7.16 -12.95
C GLN A 5 6.13 -7.36 -12.16
N LEU A 6 5.88 -6.48 -11.20
CA LEU A 6 4.63 -6.38 -10.43
C LEU A 6 3.98 -5.03 -10.74
N ARG A 7 2.69 -5.03 -10.98
CA ARG A 7 1.91 -3.82 -11.23
C ARG A 7 0.50 -3.98 -10.70
N ASP A 8 -0.01 -2.94 -10.05
CA ASP A 8 -1.38 -2.90 -9.50
C ASP A 8 -1.70 -4.13 -8.62
N GLY A 9 -0.73 -4.60 -7.82
CA GLY A 9 -0.85 -5.75 -6.93
C GLY A 9 -0.78 -7.13 -7.61
N VAL A 10 -0.53 -7.20 -8.93
CA VAL A 10 -0.51 -8.46 -9.67
C VAL A 10 0.81 -8.68 -10.43
N ILE A 11 1.07 -9.95 -10.79
CA ILE A 11 2.23 -10.31 -11.61
C ILE A 11 2.01 -9.84 -13.06
N ALA A 12 2.83 -8.90 -13.51
CA ALA A 12 2.82 -8.41 -14.88
C ALA A 12 3.79 -9.18 -15.79
N ASP A 13 4.86 -9.75 -15.23
CA ASP A 13 5.83 -10.57 -15.96
C ASP A 13 6.29 -11.75 -15.09
N PHE A 14 5.81 -12.95 -15.41
CA PHE A 14 6.09 -14.18 -14.66
C PHE A 14 7.57 -14.53 -14.62
N ASN A 15 8.26 -14.47 -15.75
CA ASN A 15 9.68 -14.87 -15.83
C ASN A 15 10.57 -13.95 -14.99
N VAL A 16 10.26 -12.64 -14.99
CA VAL A 16 11.02 -11.67 -14.20
C VAL A 16 10.68 -11.81 -12.72
N THR A 17 9.42 -12.03 -12.37
CA THR A 17 8.98 -12.26 -10.98
C THR A 17 9.61 -13.53 -10.40
N GLU A 18 9.63 -14.65 -11.14
CA GLU A 18 10.28 -15.88 -10.73
C GLU A 18 11.78 -15.66 -10.44
N LYS A 19 12.50 -14.99 -11.34
CA LYS A 19 13.93 -14.67 -11.13
C LYS A 19 14.16 -13.76 -9.92
N MET A 20 13.26 -12.81 -9.68
CA MET A 20 13.30 -11.95 -8.51
C MET A 20 13.11 -12.77 -7.23
N LEU A 21 12.11 -13.65 -7.18
CA LEU A 21 11.88 -14.54 -6.04
C LEU A 21 13.06 -15.48 -5.82
N GLN A 22 13.61 -16.09 -6.88
CA GLN A 22 14.83 -16.91 -6.80
C GLN A 22 16.00 -16.13 -6.19
N HIS A 23 16.18 -14.88 -6.61
CA HIS A 23 17.24 -14.03 -6.06
C HIS A 23 17.05 -13.80 -4.55
N PHE A 24 15.85 -13.44 -4.12
CA PHE A 24 15.55 -13.19 -2.70
C PHE A 24 15.67 -14.49 -1.87
N ILE A 25 15.14 -15.61 -2.34
CA ILE A 25 15.26 -16.90 -1.67
C ILE A 25 16.74 -17.27 -1.50
N LYS A 26 17.55 -17.15 -2.55
CA LYS A 26 19.00 -17.39 -2.46
C LYS A 26 19.71 -16.46 -1.50
N LYS A 27 19.29 -15.20 -1.42
CA LYS A 27 19.91 -14.19 -0.54
C LYS A 27 19.68 -14.46 0.94
N VAL A 28 18.52 -15.03 1.30
CA VAL A 28 18.16 -15.34 2.70
C VAL A 28 18.48 -16.79 3.09
N SER A 29 18.62 -17.69 2.11
CA SER A 29 19.00 -19.08 2.35
C SER A 29 20.52 -19.18 2.54
N ASN A 30 20.96 -19.90 3.58
CA ASN A 30 22.36 -20.23 3.70
C ASN A 30 22.81 -21.04 2.47
N ASN A 31 23.88 -20.62 1.81
CA ASN A 31 24.46 -21.27 0.60
C ASN A 31 25.07 -22.66 0.89
N SER A 32 24.60 -23.39 1.87
CA SER A 32 25.03 -24.76 2.15
C SER A 32 24.28 -25.71 1.21
N ILE A 33 25.01 -26.61 0.57
CA ILE A 33 24.47 -27.67 -0.30
C ILE A 33 23.46 -28.57 0.44
N LEU A 34 23.49 -28.56 1.77
CA LEU A 34 22.64 -29.36 2.66
C LEU A 34 21.48 -28.56 3.27
N SER A 35 21.28 -27.26 2.89
CA SER A 35 20.18 -26.49 3.42
C SER A 35 18.84 -26.94 2.78
N PRO A 36 17.82 -27.25 3.58
CA PRO A 36 16.49 -27.57 3.04
C PRO A 36 15.90 -26.37 2.31
N SER A 37 15.07 -26.65 1.30
CA SER A 37 14.32 -25.60 0.61
C SER A 37 13.43 -24.84 1.61
N PRO A 38 13.40 -23.50 1.56
CA PRO A 38 12.68 -22.69 2.55
C PRO A 38 11.15 -22.82 2.40
N ARG A 39 10.47 -22.65 3.52
CA ARG A 39 9.03 -22.36 3.55
C ARG A 39 8.85 -20.86 3.27
N VAL A 40 7.92 -20.51 2.40
CA VAL A 40 7.71 -19.13 1.96
C VAL A 40 6.27 -18.72 2.24
N LEU A 41 6.09 -17.57 2.87
CA LEU A 41 4.82 -16.90 3.00
C LEU A 41 4.80 -15.72 2.03
N VAL A 42 3.72 -15.60 1.25
CA VAL A 42 3.54 -14.51 0.28
C VAL A 42 2.29 -13.72 0.66
N CYS A 43 2.44 -12.41 0.80
CA CYS A 43 1.31 -11.50 0.97
C CYS A 43 0.63 -11.27 -0.38
N VAL A 44 -0.70 -11.29 -0.40
CA VAL A 44 -1.52 -11.12 -1.60
C VAL A 44 -2.64 -10.12 -1.33
N PRO A 45 -3.06 -9.31 -2.33
CA PRO A 45 -4.21 -8.44 -2.17
C PRO A 45 -5.47 -9.22 -1.75
N SER A 46 -6.32 -8.62 -0.93
CA SER A 46 -7.55 -9.28 -0.43
C SER A 46 -8.53 -9.68 -1.54
N LYS A 47 -8.48 -9.01 -2.69
CA LYS A 47 -9.30 -9.30 -3.88
C LYS A 47 -8.56 -10.09 -4.96
N ALA A 48 -7.40 -10.67 -4.65
CA ALA A 48 -6.69 -11.52 -5.60
C ALA A 48 -7.55 -12.72 -6.01
N THR A 49 -7.67 -12.94 -7.30
CA THR A 49 -8.43 -14.06 -7.86
C THR A 49 -7.72 -15.40 -7.60
N GLN A 50 -8.44 -16.50 -7.65
CA GLN A 50 -7.85 -17.84 -7.50
C GLN A 50 -6.75 -18.11 -8.55
N VAL A 51 -6.91 -17.57 -9.76
CA VAL A 51 -5.90 -17.69 -10.82
C VAL A 51 -4.62 -16.95 -10.42
N GLU A 52 -4.74 -15.73 -9.88
CA GLU A 52 -3.60 -14.95 -9.40
C GLU A 52 -2.94 -15.60 -8.18
N LYS A 53 -3.72 -16.05 -7.20
CA LYS A 53 -3.21 -16.77 -6.02
C LYS A 53 -2.44 -18.04 -6.45
N ARG A 54 -2.98 -18.82 -7.38
CA ARG A 54 -2.30 -19.99 -7.94
C ARG A 54 -1.02 -19.64 -8.67
N ALA A 55 -1.05 -18.61 -9.48
CA ALA A 55 0.10 -18.14 -10.24
C ALA A 55 1.27 -17.70 -9.32
N ILE A 56 0.95 -16.98 -8.23
CA ILE A 56 1.92 -16.58 -7.21
C ILE A 56 2.52 -17.80 -6.52
N ARG A 57 1.67 -18.77 -6.13
CA ARG A 57 2.11 -20.03 -5.49
C ARG A 57 3.05 -20.82 -6.40
N GLU A 58 2.67 -21.00 -7.67
CA GLU A 58 3.48 -21.72 -8.66
C GLU A 58 4.83 -21.00 -8.92
N SER A 59 4.83 -19.67 -9.01
CA SER A 59 6.07 -18.89 -9.16
C SER A 59 7.02 -19.05 -7.97
N ALA A 60 6.50 -19.07 -6.75
CA ALA A 60 7.30 -19.25 -5.55
C ALA A 60 7.86 -20.68 -5.42
N LEU A 61 7.05 -21.71 -5.76
CA LEU A 61 7.51 -23.10 -5.84
C LEU A 61 8.59 -23.28 -6.90
N SER A 62 8.41 -22.73 -8.10
CA SER A 62 9.41 -22.74 -9.19
C SER A 62 10.69 -22.01 -8.82
N ALA A 63 10.58 -20.98 -7.95
CA ALA A 63 11.72 -20.26 -7.42
C ALA A 63 12.52 -21.04 -6.36
N GLY A 64 12.02 -22.21 -5.90
CA GLY A 64 12.75 -23.12 -4.99
C GLY A 64 12.16 -23.20 -3.58
N ALA A 65 10.97 -22.68 -3.34
CA ALA A 65 10.27 -22.88 -2.08
C ALA A 65 9.80 -24.34 -1.91
N SER A 66 9.88 -24.88 -0.69
CA SER A 66 9.36 -26.23 -0.37
C SER A 66 7.87 -26.22 -0.04
N VAL A 67 7.41 -25.15 0.61
CA VAL A 67 6.01 -24.91 0.97
C VAL A 67 5.73 -23.45 0.75
N VAL A 68 4.58 -23.15 0.16
CA VAL A 68 4.10 -21.78 -0.04
C VAL A 68 2.74 -21.63 0.62
N LYS A 69 2.64 -20.70 1.55
CA LYS A 69 1.38 -20.23 2.13
C LYS A 69 1.12 -18.79 1.66
N LEU A 70 -0.14 -18.43 1.57
CA LEU A 70 -0.58 -17.09 1.22
C LEU A 70 -1.24 -16.44 2.44
N ILE A 71 -1.03 -15.15 2.61
CA ILE A 71 -1.71 -14.32 3.61
C ILE A 71 -2.22 -13.05 2.92
N GLU A 72 -3.41 -12.61 3.27
CA GLU A 72 -3.96 -11.38 2.70
C GLU A 72 -3.25 -10.14 3.26
N GLU A 73 -2.92 -9.20 2.39
CA GLU A 73 -2.16 -7.98 2.73
C GLU A 73 -2.73 -7.23 3.95
N PRO A 74 -4.05 -7.02 4.10
CA PRO A 74 -4.60 -6.33 5.25
C PRO A 74 -4.34 -7.03 6.59
N ILE A 75 -4.36 -8.37 6.61
CA ILE A 75 -4.04 -9.15 7.81
C ILE A 75 -2.56 -8.98 8.17
N ALA A 76 -1.68 -9.11 7.18
CA ALA A 76 -0.26 -8.89 7.37
C ALA A 76 0.02 -7.45 7.81
N ALA A 77 -0.62 -6.45 7.20
CA ALA A 77 -0.48 -5.04 7.56
C ALA A 77 -0.88 -4.79 9.03
N ALA A 78 -2.01 -5.36 9.46
CA ALA A 78 -2.50 -5.25 10.85
C ALA A 78 -1.53 -5.87 11.84
N LEU A 79 -1.09 -7.09 11.60
CA LEU A 79 -0.10 -7.77 12.45
C LEU A 79 1.21 -6.97 12.57
N GLY A 80 1.70 -6.45 11.44
CA GLY A 80 2.92 -5.66 11.41
C GLY A 80 2.80 -4.28 12.03
N ALA A 81 1.59 -3.71 12.07
CA ALA A 81 1.28 -2.48 12.76
C ALA A 81 1.01 -2.69 14.27
N GLY A 82 0.99 -3.94 14.75
CA GLY A 82 0.69 -4.26 16.15
C GLY A 82 -0.80 -4.12 16.49
N VAL A 83 -1.68 -4.18 15.49
CA VAL A 83 -3.13 -4.16 15.69
C VAL A 83 -3.59 -5.53 16.20
N ASP A 84 -4.36 -5.54 17.25
CA ASP A 84 -4.89 -6.73 17.89
C ASP A 84 -6.11 -7.23 17.10
N ILE A 85 -5.94 -8.27 16.31
CA ILE A 85 -7.02 -8.79 15.43
C ILE A 85 -7.60 -10.13 15.90
N ASP A 86 -7.04 -10.75 16.95
CA ASP A 86 -7.49 -12.03 17.50
C ASP A 86 -8.74 -11.91 18.39
N LYS A 87 -9.07 -10.70 18.80
CA LYS A 87 -10.23 -10.40 19.65
C LYS A 87 -11.54 -10.26 18.87
N PRO A 88 -12.70 -10.50 19.50
CA PRO A 88 -14.01 -10.25 18.90
C PRO A 88 -14.34 -8.75 18.91
N ARG A 89 -13.46 -7.94 18.34
CA ARG A 89 -13.57 -6.48 18.19
C ARG A 89 -13.24 -6.07 16.78
N GLY A 90 -13.89 -5.00 16.31
CA GLY A 90 -13.62 -4.44 14.99
C GLY A 90 -12.34 -3.61 14.97
N SER A 91 -11.40 -3.95 14.10
CA SER A 91 -10.21 -3.14 13.81
C SER A 91 -10.21 -2.74 12.35
N MET A 92 -9.87 -1.48 12.06
CA MET A 92 -9.81 -0.99 10.68
C MET A 92 -8.38 -0.62 10.30
N VAL A 93 -7.91 -1.22 9.21
CA VAL A 93 -6.59 -0.96 8.64
C VAL A 93 -6.73 -0.52 7.19
N ILE A 94 -5.94 0.49 6.81
CA ILE A 94 -5.85 0.97 5.43
C ILE A 94 -4.39 0.84 5.02
N ASP A 95 -4.10 -0.12 4.15
CA ASP A 95 -2.76 -0.29 3.60
C ASP A 95 -2.65 0.40 2.23
N ILE A 96 -1.79 1.41 2.14
CA ILE A 96 -1.64 2.21 0.92
C ILE A 96 -0.26 1.91 0.34
N GLY A 97 -0.24 0.96 -0.59
CA GLY A 97 0.97 0.53 -1.29
C GLY A 97 1.36 1.43 -2.46
N GLY A 98 2.25 0.91 -3.32
CA GLY A 98 2.64 1.60 -4.56
C GLY A 98 1.55 1.58 -5.62
N GLY A 99 0.91 0.42 -5.85
CA GLY A 99 -0.09 0.22 -6.90
C GLY A 99 -1.54 0.22 -6.41
N THR A 100 -1.78 -0.23 -5.18
CA THR A 100 -3.11 -0.43 -4.60
C THR A 100 -3.25 0.19 -3.23
N SER A 101 -4.48 0.44 -2.82
CA SER A 101 -4.87 0.70 -1.43
C SER A 101 -5.90 -0.35 -1.01
N GLU A 102 -5.63 -1.02 0.10
CA GLU A 102 -6.50 -2.01 0.72
C GLU A 102 -7.18 -1.39 1.95
N VAL A 103 -8.51 -1.33 1.94
CA VAL A 103 -9.30 -0.91 3.09
C VAL A 103 -9.95 -2.15 3.69
N ALA A 104 -9.66 -2.47 4.94
CA ALA A 104 -10.18 -3.68 5.56
C ALA A 104 -10.67 -3.46 6.99
N ILE A 105 -11.72 -4.18 7.34
CA ILE A 105 -12.22 -4.36 8.71
C ILE A 105 -11.93 -5.80 9.11
N LEU A 106 -11.25 -5.96 10.22
CA LEU A 106 -10.73 -7.21 10.73
C LEU A 106 -11.35 -7.52 12.09
N SER A 107 -11.62 -8.80 12.36
CA SER A 107 -12.03 -9.31 13.66
C SER A 107 -11.79 -10.81 13.74
N LEU A 108 -11.40 -11.33 14.91
CA LEU A 108 -11.17 -12.77 15.13
C LEU A 108 -10.25 -13.41 14.08
N ASN A 109 -9.13 -12.76 13.79
CA ASN A 109 -8.14 -13.15 12.78
C ASN A 109 -8.66 -13.23 11.33
N GLY A 110 -9.89 -12.77 11.07
CA GLY A 110 -10.51 -12.80 9.76
C GLY A 110 -10.82 -11.41 9.19
N ILE A 111 -11.04 -11.38 7.89
CA ILE A 111 -11.52 -10.19 7.17
C ILE A 111 -13.04 -10.19 7.18
N VAL A 112 -13.64 -9.20 7.84
CA VAL A 112 -15.09 -8.98 7.83
C VAL A 112 -15.53 -8.21 6.59
N TYR A 113 -14.73 -7.21 6.20
CA TYR A 113 -14.91 -6.43 4.99
C TYR A 113 -13.57 -6.08 4.38
N SER A 114 -13.48 -6.11 3.07
CA SER A 114 -12.32 -5.57 2.36
C SER A 114 -12.71 -4.94 1.04
N GLU A 115 -11.99 -3.89 0.67
CA GLU A 115 -12.04 -3.27 -0.65
C GLU A 115 -10.62 -2.95 -1.11
N SER A 116 -10.34 -3.27 -2.38
CA SER A 116 -9.07 -2.98 -3.03
C SER A 116 -9.28 -1.92 -4.11
N LEU A 117 -8.54 -0.82 -4.01
CA LEU A 117 -8.55 0.27 -4.98
C LEU A 117 -7.25 0.27 -5.77
N LYS A 118 -7.31 0.50 -7.07
CA LYS A 118 -6.13 0.74 -7.91
C LYS A 118 -5.64 2.20 -7.78
N VAL A 119 -5.45 2.62 -6.55
CA VAL A 119 -4.92 3.92 -6.14
C VAL A 119 -3.80 3.67 -5.14
N GLY A 120 -2.63 4.22 -5.37
CA GLY A 120 -1.46 4.09 -4.51
C GLY A 120 -0.40 5.10 -4.91
N GLY A 121 0.82 4.93 -4.46
CA GLY A 121 1.93 5.84 -4.70
C GLY A 121 2.17 6.15 -6.18
N ASP A 122 2.05 5.15 -7.06
CA ASP A 122 2.21 5.31 -8.51
C ASP A 122 1.13 6.23 -9.10
N LYS A 123 -0.11 6.10 -8.62
CA LYS A 123 -1.22 6.96 -9.07
C LYS A 123 -1.09 8.39 -8.57
N PHE A 124 -0.48 8.58 -7.39
CA PHE A 124 -0.14 9.92 -6.92
C PHE A 124 0.91 10.56 -7.83
N ASP A 125 1.94 9.82 -8.23
CA ASP A 125 2.98 10.32 -9.13
C ASP A 125 2.42 10.65 -10.52
N GLU A 126 1.59 9.76 -11.09
CA GLU A 126 0.88 10.00 -12.35
C GLU A 126 0.00 11.26 -12.29
N ALA A 127 -0.69 11.49 -11.17
CA ALA A 127 -1.53 12.65 -10.97
C ALA A 127 -0.74 13.95 -10.89
N ILE A 128 0.41 13.94 -10.20
CA ILE A 128 1.34 15.07 -10.15
C ILE A 128 1.89 15.38 -11.55
N GLN A 129 2.32 14.37 -12.31
CA GLN A 129 2.79 14.56 -13.70
C GLN A 129 1.71 15.19 -14.57
N ALA A 130 0.47 14.70 -14.48
CA ALA A 130 -0.66 15.23 -15.22
C ALA A 130 -0.99 16.68 -14.81
N TYR A 131 -0.93 16.98 -13.52
CA TYR A 131 -1.16 18.32 -13.01
C TYR A 131 -0.09 19.31 -13.47
N VAL A 132 1.19 18.95 -13.36
CA VAL A 132 2.33 19.76 -13.81
C VAL A 132 2.21 20.04 -15.30
N ARG A 133 1.90 19.03 -16.11
CA ARG A 133 1.70 19.19 -17.54
C ARG A 133 0.55 20.15 -17.87
N ARG A 134 -0.56 20.05 -17.16
CA ARG A 134 -1.76 20.88 -17.40
C ARG A 134 -1.58 22.32 -16.94
N LYS A 135 -1.03 22.51 -15.73
CA LYS A 135 -0.92 23.86 -15.13
C LYS A 135 0.26 24.66 -15.68
N PHE A 136 1.41 24.00 -15.84
CA PHE A 136 2.67 24.67 -16.16
C PHE A 136 3.12 24.44 -17.61
N GLY A 137 2.49 23.54 -18.37
CA GLY A 137 2.95 23.21 -19.71
C GLY A 137 4.28 22.47 -19.75
N VAL A 138 4.66 21.83 -18.64
CA VAL A 138 5.97 21.18 -18.46
C VAL A 138 5.80 19.70 -18.27
N VAL A 139 6.70 18.89 -18.85
CA VAL A 139 6.76 17.43 -18.66
C VAL A 139 7.88 17.07 -17.71
N ILE A 140 7.56 16.21 -16.75
CA ILE A 140 8.49 15.65 -15.75
C ILE A 140 8.48 14.13 -15.79
N GLY A 141 9.57 13.50 -15.34
CA GLY A 141 9.68 12.06 -15.16
C GLY A 141 9.06 11.56 -13.84
N GLU A 142 8.93 10.22 -13.70
CA GLU A 142 8.42 9.57 -12.49
C GLU A 142 9.21 9.97 -11.24
N THR A 143 10.53 9.94 -11.29
CA THR A 143 11.40 10.31 -10.15
C THR A 143 11.15 11.74 -9.66
N THR A 144 10.96 12.69 -10.59
CA THR A 144 10.67 14.07 -10.22
C THR A 144 9.28 14.20 -9.58
N ALA A 145 8.28 13.47 -10.11
CA ALA A 145 6.94 13.45 -9.53
C ALA A 145 6.94 12.85 -8.11
N GLU A 146 7.69 11.77 -7.89
CA GLU A 146 7.86 11.17 -6.57
C GLU A 146 8.53 12.14 -5.59
N LEU A 147 9.58 12.86 -5.99
CA LEU A 147 10.19 13.88 -5.15
C LEU A 147 9.22 15.00 -4.80
N ILE A 148 8.42 15.49 -5.76
CA ILE A 148 7.36 16.49 -5.51
C ILE A 148 6.35 15.94 -4.49
N LYS A 149 5.88 14.70 -4.66
CA LYS A 149 4.98 14.04 -3.71
C LYS A 149 5.53 14.03 -2.29
N LEU A 150 6.80 13.65 -2.13
CA LEU A 150 7.46 13.54 -0.83
C LEU A 150 7.70 14.91 -0.18
N GLN A 151 7.94 15.95 -0.95
CA GLN A 151 8.28 17.29 -0.43
C GLN A 151 7.03 18.13 -0.13
N VAL A 152 6.09 18.17 -1.06
CA VAL A 152 4.95 19.11 -1.00
C VAL A 152 3.59 18.45 -1.29
N GLY A 153 3.56 17.14 -1.51
CA GLY A 153 2.30 16.40 -1.66
C GLY A 153 1.52 16.43 -0.35
N CYS A 154 0.28 16.90 -0.35
CA CYS A 154 -0.57 16.87 0.83
C CYS A 154 -2.01 16.52 0.51
N ALA A 155 -2.68 15.85 1.46
CA ALA A 155 -4.04 15.38 1.29
C ALA A 155 -5.09 16.45 1.64
N THR A 156 -4.75 17.48 2.42
CA THR A 156 -5.65 18.56 2.81
C THR A 156 -4.90 19.86 3.06
N LEU A 157 -5.54 20.99 2.71
CA LEU A 157 -4.99 22.33 2.97
C LEU A 157 -5.05 22.73 4.46
N SER A 158 -5.94 22.10 5.24
CA SER A 158 -6.01 22.29 6.71
C SER A 158 -4.85 21.62 7.47
N CYS A 159 -3.93 21.01 6.77
CA CYS A 159 -2.69 20.49 7.32
C CYS A 159 -1.89 21.59 8.02
N LYS A 160 -1.61 21.41 9.32
CA LYS A 160 -0.84 22.37 10.12
C LYS A 160 0.66 22.40 9.77
N LYS A 161 1.14 21.40 9.02
CA LYS A 161 2.53 21.33 8.58
C LYS A 161 2.78 22.42 7.56
N GLU A 162 3.79 23.23 7.81
CA GLU A 162 4.31 24.19 6.84
C GLU A 162 5.19 23.45 5.83
N PHE A 163 5.05 23.81 4.58
CA PHE A 163 5.85 23.29 3.48
C PHE A 163 6.51 24.46 2.78
N GLU A 164 7.79 24.33 2.53
CA GLU A 164 8.47 25.20 1.58
C GLU A 164 8.09 24.81 0.15
N ALA A 165 8.01 25.78 -0.75
CA ALA A 165 7.78 25.50 -2.16
C ALA A 165 8.93 24.64 -2.71
N TYR A 166 8.61 23.68 -3.56
CA TYR A 166 9.60 22.80 -4.18
C TYR A 166 9.94 23.27 -5.59
N GLU A 167 11.21 23.53 -5.83
CA GLU A 167 11.71 23.94 -7.15
C GLU A 167 12.24 22.73 -7.92
N PHE A 168 11.83 22.59 -9.18
CA PHE A 168 12.34 21.56 -10.07
C PHE A 168 12.42 22.08 -11.51
N ARG A 169 13.14 21.34 -12.35
CA ARG A 169 13.20 21.59 -13.77
C ARG A 169 12.48 20.48 -14.56
N GLY A 170 11.69 20.89 -15.54
CA GLY A 170 11.07 19.97 -16.49
C GLY A 170 11.17 20.51 -17.90
N ARG A 171 10.78 19.73 -18.89
CA ARG A 171 10.84 20.13 -20.29
C ARG A 171 9.57 20.89 -20.67
N ASN A 172 9.70 22.17 -21.03
CA ASN A 172 8.62 22.96 -21.59
C ASN A 172 8.09 22.33 -22.88
N LEU A 173 6.78 22.20 -23.02
CA LEU A 173 6.14 21.54 -24.16
C LEU A 173 6.16 22.40 -25.45
N ALA A 174 6.14 23.74 -25.30
CA ALA A 174 6.11 24.64 -26.43
C ALA A 174 7.53 24.87 -27.01
N GLU A 175 8.49 25.05 -26.13
CA GLU A 175 9.86 25.45 -26.52
C GLU A 175 10.83 24.25 -26.56
N GLY A 176 10.49 23.14 -25.91
CA GLY A 176 11.33 21.93 -25.86
C GLY A 176 12.54 22.01 -24.93
N ILE A 177 12.77 23.15 -24.28
CA ILE A 177 13.91 23.42 -23.38
C ILE A 177 13.53 23.20 -21.90
N PRO A 178 14.54 23.02 -21.01
CA PRO A 178 14.29 22.95 -19.57
C PRO A 178 13.77 24.27 -19.02
N GLU A 179 12.69 24.21 -18.23
CA GLU A 179 12.08 25.32 -17.53
C GLU A 179 12.07 25.06 -16.02
N LEU A 180 12.28 26.10 -15.21
CA LEU A 180 12.18 26.07 -13.77
C LEU A 180 10.71 26.25 -13.36
N VAL A 181 10.22 25.37 -12.51
CA VAL A 181 8.87 25.41 -11.94
C VAL A 181 8.97 25.48 -10.42
N ILE A 182 8.18 26.37 -9.84
CA ILE A 182 7.96 26.46 -8.39
C ILE A 182 6.61 25.81 -8.11
N PHE A 183 6.59 24.79 -7.28
CA PHE A 183 5.42 24.00 -6.95
C PHE A 183 5.11 24.18 -5.46
N GLU A 184 3.91 24.69 -5.19
CA GLU A 184 3.47 25.04 -3.85
C GLU A 184 2.62 23.95 -3.21
N LYS A 185 2.38 24.02 -1.89
CA LYS A 185 1.48 23.12 -1.14
C LYS A 185 0.10 23.01 -1.79
N GLU A 186 -0.46 24.14 -2.25
CA GLU A 186 -1.77 24.15 -2.90
C GLU A 186 -1.78 23.36 -4.21
N ASP A 187 -0.68 23.37 -4.95
CA ASP A 187 -0.52 22.54 -6.15
C ASP A 187 -0.49 21.05 -5.80
N GLY A 188 0.23 20.70 -4.72
CA GLY A 188 0.28 19.34 -4.19
C GLY A 188 -1.11 18.82 -3.82
N PHE A 189 -1.87 19.60 -3.08
CA PHE A 189 -3.25 19.27 -2.74
C PHE A 189 -4.12 19.08 -3.98
N ARG A 190 -4.14 20.07 -4.89
CA ARG A 190 -4.98 20.02 -6.11
C ARG A 190 -4.60 18.87 -7.05
N ALA A 191 -3.32 18.52 -7.10
CA ALA A 191 -2.85 17.39 -7.91
C ALA A 191 -3.39 16.05 -7.39
N LEU A 192 -3.52 15.90 -6.06
CA LEU A 192 -3.82 14.63 -5.39
C LEU A 192 -5.28 14.47 -4.92
N GLU A 193 -6.08 15.54 -4.99
CA GLU A 193 -7.44 15.60 -4.46
C GLU A 193 -8.34 14.44 -4.94
N ASN A 194 -8.26 14.06 -6.20
CA ASN A 194 -9.08 12.98 -6.74
C ASN A 194 -8.71 11.62 -6.16
N GLN A 195 -7.40 11.35 -5.99
CA GLN A 195 -6.88 10.09 -5.48
C GLN A 195 -7.18 9.95 -3.98
N THR A 196 -6.92 10.99 -3.21
CA THR A 196 -7.20 10.99 -1.76
C THR A 196 -8.72 10.92 -1.48
N SER A 197 -9.54 11.61 -2.29
CA SER A 197 -11.00 11.50 -2.20
C SER A 197 -11.51 10.08 -2.53
N ALA A 198 -10.85 9.35 -3.43
CA ALA A 198 -11.21 7.97 -3.71
C ALA A 198 -10.96 7.06 -2.50
N ILE A 199 -9.82 7.23 -1.82
CA ILE A 199 -9.50 6.51 -0.59
C ILE A 199 -10.55 6.83 0.50
N VAL A 200 -10.84 8.11 0.73
CA VAL A 200 -11.84 8.54 1.73
C VAL A 200 -13.23 7.93 1.44
N ARG A 201 -13.65 7.88 0.18
CA ARG A 201 -14.92 7.25 -0.18
C ARG A 201 -14.95 5.76 0.16
N SER A 202 -13.88 5.03 -0.13
CA SER A 202 -13.77 3.61 0.22
C SER A 202 -13.82 3.38 1.73
N VAL A 203 -13.13 4.22 2.52
CA VAL A 203 -13.19 4.18 3.98
C VAL A 203 -14.62 4.37 4.49
N ARG A 204 -15.34 5.37 3.97
CA ARG A 204 -16.74 5.61 4.33
C ARG A 204 -17.64 4.43 3.98
N THR A 205 -17.48 3.90 2.76
CA THR A 205 -18.24 2.71 2.31
C THR A 205 -17.99 1.51 3.22
N ALA A 206 -16.73 1.30 3.63
CA ALA A 206 -16.38 0.23 4.56
C ALA A 206 -17.08 0.39 5.91
N LEU A 207 -17.11 1.61 6.46
CA LEU A 207 -17.80 1.91 7.72
C LEU A 207 -19.33 1.77 7.61
N GLU A 208 -19.91 2.16 6.48
CA GLU A 208 -21.36 2.02 6.21
C GLU A 208 -21.80 0.56 6.10
N LEU A 209 -20.92 -0.30 5.57
CA LEU A 209 -21.19 -1.74 5.38
C LEU A 209 -20.75 -2.60 6.58
N ALA A 210 -20.05 -2.02 7.53
CA ALA A 210 -19.62 -2.71 8.73
C ALA A 210 -20.81 -3.10 9.63
N PRO A 211 -20.75 -4.28 10.30
CA PRO A 211 -21.66 -4.56 11.40
C PRO A 211 -21.61 -3.45 12.45
N PRO A 212 -22.77 -3.02 13.00
CA PRO A 212 -22.84 -1.87 13.93
C PRO A 212 -21.89 -1.96 15.12
N GLU A 213 -21.74 -3.17 15.68
CA GLU A 213 -20.88 -3.42 16.83
C GLU A 213 -19.39 -3.19 16.46
N LEU A 214 -18.96 -3.67 15.31
CA LEU A 214 -17.59 -3.47 14.83
C LEU A 214 -17.33 -2.02 14.44
N ALA A 215 -18.31 -1.33 13.85
CA ALA A 215 -18.22 0.10 13.57
C ALA A 215 -18.08 0.94 14.87
N ALA A 216 -18.76 0.54 15.93
CA ALA A 216 -18.63 1.16 17.24
C ALA A 216 -17.22 0.96 17.85
N ASP A 217 -16.67 -0.25 17.72
CA ASP A 217 -15.29 -0.53 18.13
C ASP A 217 -14.28 0.34 17.37
N ILE A 218 -14.40 0.40 16.04
CA ILE A 218 -13.52 1.22 15.18
C ILE A 218 -13.62 2.71 15.57
N SER A 219 -14.81 3.19 15.92
CA SER A 219 -14.99 4.57 16.36
C SER A 219 -14.23 4.88 17.66
N GLN A 220 -14.02 3.90 18.52
CA GLN A 220 -13.27 4.04 19.78
C GLN A 220 -11.76 3.81 19.58
N ASP A 221 -11.38 2.75 18.87
CA ASP A 221 -10.00 2.31 18.74
C ASP A 221 -9.25 3.04 17.60
N GLY A 222 -10.02 3.62 16.66
CA GLY A 222 -9.47 4.39 15.55
C GLY A 222 -9.17 3.56 14.29
N ILE A 223 -8.59 4.26 13.31
CA ILE A 223 -8.17 3.70 12.01
C ILE A 223 -6.65 3.73 11.94
N VAL A 224 -6.03 2.65 11.49
CA VAL A 224 -4.58 2.55 11.32
C VAL A 224 -4.20 2.59 9.85
N LEU A 225 -3.29 3.50 9.49
CA LEU A 225 -2.74 3.62 8.14
C LEU A 225 -1.39 2.91 8.05
N THR A 226 -1.22 2.08 7.03
CA THR A 226 0.01 1.35 6.71
C THR A 226 0.42 1.57 5.26
N GLY A 227 1.58 1.02 4.86
CA GLY A 227 2.11 1.19 3.52
C GLY A 227 2.79 2.54 3.29
N GLY A 228 3.54 2.63 2.19
CA GLY A 228 4.30 3.83 1.86
C GLY A 228 3.44 5.06 1.54
N GLY A 229 2.22 4.84 1.01
CA GLY A 229 1.28 5.91 0.71
C GLY A 229 0.67 6.57 1.95
N ALA A 230 0.69 5.88 3.11
CA ALA A 230 0.30 6.45 4.41
C ALA A 230 1.18 7.64 4.84
N LEU A 231 2.39 7.74 4.28
CA LEU A 231 3.31 8.87 4.52
C LEU A 231 2.95 10.13 3.74
N LEU A 232 1.92 10.09 2.85
CA LEU A 232 1.43 11.32 2.22
C LEU A 232 0.97 12.30 3.30
N HIS A 233 1.50 13.51 3.25
CA HIS A 233 1.27 14.49 4.32
C HIS A 233 -0.23 14.74 4.56
N CYS A 234 -0.61 14.64 5.83
CA CYS A 234 -1.95 14.90 6.34
C CYS A 234 -3.07 14.04 5.72
N LEU A 235 -2.75 12.83 5.28
CA LEU A 235 -3.76 11.86 4.84
C LEU A 235 -4.57 11.33 6.03
N ASP A 236 -3.91 11.08 7.16
CA ASP A 236 -4.53 10.79 8.47
C ASP A 236 -5.55 11.88 8.86
N THR A 237 -5.11 13.13 8.81
CA THR A 237 -5.97 14.29 9.11
C THR A 237 -7.18 14.38 8.18
N LEU A 238 -7.01 14.10 6.87
CA LEU A 238 -8.11 14.09 5.90
C LEU A 238 -9.13 13.01 6.23
N ILE A 239 -8.67 11.78 6.53
CA ILE A 239 -9.55 10.66 6.87
C ILE A 239 -10.28 10.94 8.19
N GLU A 240 -9.58 11.41 9.22
CA GLU A 240 -10.17 11.79 10.50
C GLU A 240 -11.24 12.88 10.33
N GLN A 241 -10.95 13.96 9.59
CA GLN A 241 -11.93 15.01 9.31
C GLN A 241 -13.16 14.50 8.54
N SER A 242 -12.96 13.51 7.67
CA SER A 242 -14.02 12.99 6.81
C SER A 242 -14.91 11.96 7.50
N THR A 243 -14.40 11.25 8.50
CA THR A 243 -15.09 10.14 9.20
C THR A 243 -15.48 10.49 10.64
N GLY A 244 -14.78 11.44 11.27
CA GLY A 244 -14.88 11.74 12.69
C GLY A 244 -14.18 10.70 13.56
N ILE A 245 -13.42 9.76 12.98
CA ILE A 245 -12.74 8.67 13.70
C ILE A 245 -11.25 8.99 13.79
N PRO A 246 -10.62 8.90 14.98
CA PRO A 246 -9.18 9.08 15.14
C PRO A 246 -8.40 8.20 14.15
N THR A 247 -7.46 8.78 13.45
CA THR A 247 -6.70 8.07 12.41
C THR A 247 -5.21 8.26 12.66
N THR A 248 -4.46 7.17 12.72
CA THR A 248 -3.03 7.17 13.02
C THR A 248 -2.22 6.45 11.95
N VAL A 249 -1.02 6.95 11.66
CA VAL A 249 -0.06 6.27 10.82
C VAL A 249 0.76 5.31 11.69
N ALA A 250 0.85 4.05 11.27
CA ALA A 250 1.63 3.04 11.96
C ALA A 250 3.11 3.42 12.06
N GLU A 251 3.81 2.90 13.06
CA GLU A 251 5.26 3.01 13.13
C GLU A 251 5.89 2.27 11.96
N ASP A 252 6.79 2.95 11.23
CA ASP A 252 7.46 2.43 10.03
C ASP A 252 6.48 1.76 9.03
N PRO A 253 5.53 2.54 8.48
CA PRO A 253 4.39 2.00 7.74
C PRO A 253 4.81 1.26 6.46
N LEU A 254 5.97 1.60 5.87
CA LEU A 254 6.55 0.92 4.70
C LEU A 254 6.85 -0.55 4.95
N THR A 255 7.12 -0.95 6.18
CA THR A 255 7.54 -2.32 6.53
C THR A 255 6.45 -3.13 7.21
N CYS A 256 5.25 -2.55 7.48
CA CYS A 256 4.17 -3.24 8.19
C CYS A 256 3.81 -4.59 7.58
N VAL A 257 3.53 -4.65 6.28
CA VAL A 257 3.19 -5.91 5.59
C VAL A 257 4.32 -6.94 5.72
N ALA A 258 5.57 -6.53 5.55
CA ALA A 258 6.72 -7.43 5.66
C ALA A 258 6.93 -7.93 7.11
N ARG A 259 6.80 -7.04 8.12
CA ARG A 259 6.88 -7.41 9.54
C ARG A 259 5.75 -8.37 9.92
N GLY A 260 4.53 -8.06 9.49
CA GLY A 260 3.36 -8.92 9.74
C GLY A 260 3.49 -10.29 9.07
N GLY A 261 4.01 -10.34 7.84
CA GLY A 261 4.38 -11.60 7.20
C GLY A 261 5.39 -12.40 8.02
N GLY A 262 6.39 -11.72 8.62
CA GLY A 262 7.35 -12.35 9.54
C GLY A 262 6.68 -12.90 10.81
N ILE A 263 5.75 -12.16 11.41
CA ILE A 263 4.97 -12.63 12.57
C ILE A 263 4.11 -13.85 12.17
N ALA A 264 3.38 -13.76 11.07
CA ALA A 264 2.54 -14.84 10.56
C ALA A 264 3.33 -16.11 10.21
N LEU A 265 4.57 -15.98 9.71
CA LEU A 265 5.50 -17.11 9.50
C LEU A 265 5.73 -17.91 10.80
N GLY A 266 5.86 -17.24 11.94
CA GLY A 266 5.99 -17.87 13.25
C GLY A 266 4.71 -18.59 13.72
N LEU A 267 3.57 -18.27 13.13
CA LEU A 267 2.25 -18.86 13.43
C LEU A 267 1.86 -19.95 12.44
N MET A 268 2.61 -20.18 11.36
CA MET A 268 2.26 -21.09 10.26
C MET A 268 1.86 -22.52 10.68
N ASP A 269 2.37 -22.96 11.82
CA ASP A 269 2.08 -24.31 12.35
C ASP A 269 1.01 -24.30 13.44
N LYS A 270 0.52 -23.14 13.86
CA LYS A 270 -0.40 -22.99 15.00
C LYS A 270 -1.78 -22.47 14.63
N ASP A 271 -1.89 -21.66 13.59
CA ASP A 271 -3.11 -20.93 13.24
C ASP A 271 -3.42 -21.08 11.76
N PHE A 272 -4.41 -21.92 11.44
CA PHE A 272 -4.84 -22.16 10.05
C PHE A 272 -5.72 -21.04 9.52
N ASP A 273 -6.40 -20.27 10.38
CA ASP A 273 -7.39 -19.25 9.98
C ASP A 273 -6.78 -17.97 9.43
N LEU A 274 -5.47 -17.74 9.67
CA LEU A 274 -4.75 -16.57 9.14
C LEU A 274 -4.37 -16.67 7.66
N PHE A 275 -4.43 -17.88 7.09
CA PHE A 275 -3.91 -18.11 5.75
C PHE A 275 -5.02 -18.22 4.72
N ALA A 276 -4.84 -17.55 3.59
CA ALA A 276 -5.74 -17.63 2.44
C ALA A 276 -5.54 -18.97 1.69
N ASP A 277 -5.91 -20.07 2.35
CA ASP A 277 -5.87 -21.41 1.78
C ASP A 277 -7.16 -21.69 1.02
N GLU A 278 -7.02 -21.91 -0.32
CA GLU A 278 -7.95 -22.42 -1.34
C GLU A 278 -9.07 -21.53 -1.83
#